data_4ac263675751b6be5b0b8b24650024d6
#
_entry.id   4ac263675751b6be5b0b8b24650024d6
#
_cell.length_a   1.000
_cell.length_b   1.000
_cell.length_c   1.000
_cell.angle_alpha   90.00
_cell.angle_beta   90.00
_cell.angle_gamma   90.00
#
_symmetry.space_group_name_H-M   'P 1'
#
loop_
_entity.id
_entity.type
_entity.pdbx_description
1 polymer ?
#
loop_
_entity_poly.entity_id
_entity_poly.type
_entity_poly.pdbx_seq_one_letter_code
_entity_poly.pdbx_strand_id
1 'polypeptide(L)'
;MWKVLAIIGTSNSGKTSTVEYLVTNLVKKGLTIGSAKHVHHPDFSIDLDGKDTWRHANAGAKRVVCLSEDEVAIIRKEKGPEYKLKDILNLFQDEEFDLIILEGFHWIVSNRREVIKIVTAKDEEDAKKRLNGTIPPILAITGKISNILRGKSIQKIPIIDLKDEGVQLLDLVLKQVL
;
A
#
# COMPACT_ATOMS: atom_id res chain seq x y z
N MET A 1 5.88 -13.26 12.36
CA MET A 1 6.04 -11.87 11.83
C MET A 1 5.37 -11.86 10.47
N TRP A 2 4.41 -10.98 10.24
CA TRP A 2 3.68 -10.88 8.98
C TRP A 2 4.62 -10.55 7.82
N LYS A 3 4.34 -11.07 6.64
CA LYS A 3 4.96 -10.59 5.39
C LYS A 3 4.42 -9.20 5.07
N VAL A 4 5.28 -8.31 4.62
CA VAL A 4 4.92 -6.93 4.30
C VAL A 4 5.34 -6.63 2.86
N LEU A 5 4.38 -6.17 2.05
CA LEU A 5 4.58 -5.70 0.68
C LEU A 5 4.25 -4.21 0.61
N ALA A 6 5.16 -3.40 0.11
CA ALA A 6 4.92 -1.98 -0.09
C ALA A 6 4.79 -1.64 -1.58
N ILE A 7 3.72 -0.92 -1.92
CA ILE A 7 3.50 -0.34 -3.26
C ILE A 7 3.88 1.13 -3.19
N ILE A 8 5.02 1.48 -3.76
CA ILE A 8 5.62 2.81 -3.68
C ILE A 8 5.68 3.48 -5.04
N GLY A 9 5.48 4.79 -5.08
CA GLY A 9 5.48 5.57 -6.32
C GLY A 9 4.93 6.97 -6.11
N THR A 10 5.03 7.80 -7.13
CA THR A 10 4.48 9.17 -7.12
C THR A 10 2.94 9.18 -7.17
N SER A 11 2.32 10.34 -6.99
CA SER A 11 0.89 10.49 -7.18
C SER A 11 0.50 10.11 -8.62
N ASN A 12 -0.63 9.45 -8.81
CA ASN A 12 -1.16 9.03 -10.11
C ASN A 12 -0.24 8.10 -10.93
N SER A 13 0.69 7.38 -10.30
CA SER A 13 1.56 6.40 -10.98
C SER A 13 0.93 5.01 -11.15
N GLY A 14 -0.20 4.72 -10.48
CA GLY A 14 -0.89 3.43 -10.55
C GLY A 14 -0.83 2.61 -9.26
N LYS A 15 -0.46 3.21 -8.12
CA LYS A 15 -0.38 2.49 -6.83
C LYS A 15 -1.68 1.79 -6.45
N THR A 16 -2.77 2.53 -6.41
CA THR A 16 -4.08 2.00 -6.00
C THR A 16 -4.54 0.86 -6.90
N SER A 17 -4.41 1.00 -8.22
CA SER A 17 -4.74 -0.07 -9.16
C SER A 17 -3.88 -1.32 -8.97
N THR A 18 -2.61 -1.15 -8.56
CA THR A 18 -1.72 -2.27 -8.23
C THR A 18 -2.17 -2.97 -6.95
N VAL A 19 -2.54 -2.21 -5.91
CA VAL A 19 -3.09 -2.76 -4.66
C VAL A 19 -4.38 -3.52 -4.93
N GLU A 20 -5.33 -2.92 -5.64
CA GLU A 20 -6.62 -3.54 -6.00
C GLU A 20 -6.42 -4.86 -6.76
N TYR A 21 -5.53 -4.86 -7.76
CA TYR A 21 -5.21 -6.07 -8.52
C TYR A 21 -4.67 -7.18 -7.62
N LEU A 22 -3.70 -6.87 -6.76
CA LEU A 22 -3.07 -7.84 -5.87
C LEU A 22 -4.05 -8.35 -4.82
N VAL A 23 -4.76 -7.46 -4.11
CA VAL A 23 -5.74 -7.85 -3.10
C VAL A 23 -6.78 -8.77 -3.71
N THR A 24 -7.38 -8.38 -4.84
CA THR A 24 -8.42 -9.18 -5.52
C THR A 24 -7.93 -10.60 -5.85
N ASN A 25 -6.72 -10.73 -6.40
CA ASN A 25 -6.23 -12.02 -6.86
C ASN A 25 -5.63 -12.88 -5.73
N LEU A 26 -5.05 -12.27 -4.69
CA LEU A 26 -4.55 -12.98 -3.52
C LEU A 26 -5.71 -13.53 -2.65
N VAL A 27 -6.76 -12.73 -2.44
CA VAL A 27 -7.97 -13.17 -1.73
C VAL A 27 -8.67 -14.32 -2.47
N LYS A 28 -8.75 -14.27 -3.82
CA LYS A 28 -9.27 -15.40 -4.62
C LYS A 28 -8.44 -16.69 -4.46
N LYS A 29 -7.20 -16.59 -4.03
CA LYS A 29 -6.33 -17.73 -3.72
C LYS A 29 -6.41 -18.17 -2.25
N GLY A 30 -7.30 -17.57 -1.46
CA GLY A 30 -7.56 -17.92 -0.08
C GLY A 30 -6.66 -17.23 0.95
N LEU A 31 -5.88 -16.20 0.55
CA LEU A 31 -5.05 -15.46 1.49
C LEU A 31 -5.83 -14.36 2.20
N THR A 32 -5.53 -14.18 3.49
CA THR A 32 -6.05 -13.07 4.30
C THR A 32 -5.13 -11.86 4.16
N ILE A 33 -5.66 -10.75 3.64
CA ILE A 33 -4.88 -9.56 3.28
C ILE A 33 -5.29 -8.37 4.15
N GLY A 34 -4.31 -7.78 4.85
CA GLY A 34 -4.43 -6.45 5.44
C GLY A 34 -3.92 -5.37 4.49
N SER A 35 -4.49 -4.16 4.55
CA SER A 35 -3.96 -3.04 3.77
C SER A 35 -3.97 -1.74 4.55
N ALA A 36 -2.91 -0.93 4.37
CA ALA A 36 -2.84 0.43 4.89
C ALA A 36 -2.46 1.41 3.77
N LYS A 37 -3.03 2.60 3.81
CA LYS A 37 -2.76 3.68 2.86
C LYS A 37 -2.31 4.93 3.58
N HIS A 38 -1.22 5.53 3.09
CA HIS A 38 -0.80 6.86 3.51
C HIS A 38 -1.39 7.94 2.59
N VAL A 39 -1.99 8.95 3.19
CA VAL A 39 -2.54 10.12 2.50
C VAL A 39 -1.74 11.36 2.90
N HIS A 40 -1.22 12.09 1.90
CA HIS A 40 -0.38 13.28 2.11
C HIS A 40 -1.17 14.59 2.22
N HIS A 41 -2.50 14.56 2.11
CA HIS A 41 -3.31 15.77 2.20
C HIS A 41 -3.55 16.15 3.67
N PRO A 42 -3.15 17.35 4.12
CA PRO A 42 -3.21 17.76 5.53
C PRO A 42 -4.64 17.77 6.09
N ASP A 43 -5.63 18.08 5.27
CA ASP A 43 -7.05 18.19 5.68
C ASP A 43 -7.87 16.94 5.33
N PHE A 44 -7.18 15.82 5.02
CA PHE A 44 -7.89 14.60 4.67
C PHE A 44 -8.59 13.98 5.89
N SER A 45 -9.85 13.62 5.72
CA SER A 45 -10.62 12.80 6.66
C SER A 45 -11.37 11.71 5.90
N ILE A 46 -11.40 10.50 6.46
CA ILE A 46 -12.30 9.44 6.00
C ILE A 46 -13.73 9.76 6.43
N ASP A 47 -13.88 10.38 7.61
CA ASP A 47 -15.16 10.77 8.15
C ASP A 47 -15.72 11.99 7.42
N LEU A 48 -17.01 11.97 7.15
CA LEU A 48 -17.69 13.05 6.42
C LEU A 48 -18.15 14.15 7.39
N ASP A 49 -17.87 15.39 7.02
CA ASP A 49 -18.28 16.59 7.77
C ASP A 49 -19.80 16.59 8.02
N GLY A 50 -20.18 16.86 9.27
CA GLY A 50 -21.57 16.95 9.71
C GLY A 50 -22.25 15.62 10.08
N LYS A 51 -21.61 14.47 9.85
CA LYS A 51 -22.09 13.16 10.32
C LYS A 51 -21.89 13.04 11.84
N ASP A 52 -22.64 12.14 12.47
CA ASP A 52 -22.63 12.00 13.93
C ASP A 52 -21.25 11.64 14.47
N THR A 53 -20.54 10.72 13.81
CA THR A 53 -19.16 10.36 14.14
C THR A 53 -18.20 11.56 14.08
N TRP A 54 -18.30 12.37 13.02
CA TRP A 54 -17.55 13.62 12.88
C TRP A 54 -17.87 14.61 14.00
N ARG A 55 -19.16 14.76 14.36
CA ARG A 55 -19.61 15.65 15.45
C ARG A 55 -19.05 15.20 16.80
N HIS A 56 -19.05 13.88 17.09
CA HIS A 56 -18.44 13.34 18.29
C HIS A 56 -16.93 13.65 18.37
N ALA A 57 -16.20 13.44 17.26
CA ALA A 57 -14.77 13.74 17.20
C ALA A 57 -14.50 15.24 17.40
N ASN A 58 -15.29 16.12 16.78
CA ASN A 58 -15.15 17.57 16.91
C ASN A 58 -15.56 18.10 18.30
N ALA A 59 -16.44 17.41 18.99
CA ALA A 59 -16.78 17.70 20.38
C ALA A 59 -15.67 17.30 21.38
N GLY A 60 -14.58 16.66 20.90
CA GLY A 60 -13.40 16.34 21.69
C GLY A 60 -13.22 14.86 22.01
N ALA A 61 -14.01 13.95 21.43
CA ALA A 61 -13.80 12.51 21.59
C ALA A 61 -12.48 12.10 20.94
N LYS A 62 -11.54 11.53 21.72
CA LYS A 62 -10.23 11.06 21.22
C LYS A 62 -10.34 9.84 20.31
N ARG A 63 -11.39 9.03 20.51
CA ARG A 63 -11.70 7.86 19.71
C ARG A 63 -13.20 7.77 19.52
N VAL A 64 -13.62 7.60 18.27
CA VAL A 64 -15.00 7.35 17.89
C VAL A 64 -15.07 5.96 17.28
N VAL A 65 -15.98 5.12 17.74
CA VAL A 65 -16.24 3.80 17.18
C VAL A 65 -17.65 3.83 16.58
N CYS A 66 -17.74 3.46 15.32
CA CYS A 66 -19.00 3.28 14.60
C CYS A 66 -19.18 1.81 14.27
N LEU A 67 -20.34 1.28 14.57
CA LEU A 67 -20.71 -0.12 14.36
C LEU A 67 -21.96 -0.17 13.48
N SER A 68 -21.91 -0.98 12.44
CA SER A 68 -23.07 -1.37 11.63
C SER A 68 -23.15 -2.89 11.53
N GLU A 69 -24.11 -3.43 10.78
CA GLU A 69 -24.23 -4.88 10.58
C GLU A 69 -23.00 -5.47 9.88
N ASP A 70 -22.38 -4.72 8.95
CA ASP A 70 -21.32 -5.21 8.06
C ASP A 70 -19.97 -4.51 8.27
N GLU A 71 -19.90 -3.47 9.12
CA GLU A 71 -18.69 -2.64 9.23
C GLU A 71 -18.44 -2.16 10.65
N VAL A 72 -17.17 -2.20 11.04
CA VAL A 72 -16.64 -1.55 12.25
C VAL A 72 -15.63 -0.48 11.82
N ALA A 73 -15.88 0.79 12.15
CA ALA A 73 -14.95 1.88 11.94
C ALA A 73 -14.41 2.43 13.25
N ILE A 74 -13.10 2.61 13.34
CA ILE A 74 -12.44 3.24 14.49
C ILE A 74 -11.71 4.49 14.01
N ILE A 75 -12.17 5.65 14.44
CA ILE A 75 -11.61 6.94 14.08
C ILE A 75 -10.86 7.52 15.27
N ARG A 76 -9.57 7.81 15.08
CA ARG A 76 -8.74 8.52 16.05
C ARG A 76 -8.24 9.80 15.42
N LYS A 77 -8.59 10.96 16.01
CA LYS A 77 -8.08 12.28 15.62
C LYS A 77 -6.84 12.59 16.48
N GLU A 78 -5.69 12.21 16.00
CA GLU A 78 -4.42 12.50 16.65
C GLU A 78 -3.53 13.25 15.66
N LYS A 79 -2.77 14.27 16.14
CA LYS A 79 -1.59 14.71 15.38
C LYS A 79 -0.65 13.53 15.36
N GLY A 80 -0.54 12.88 14.19
CA GLY A 80 0.26 11.69 14.06
C GLY A 80 1.71 11.94 14.49
N PRO A 81 2.28 11.09 15.37
CA PRO A 81 3.72 11.01 15.52
C PRO A 81 4.31 10.61 14.16
N GLU A 82 5.62 10.80 13.97
CA GLU A 82 6.31 10.10 12.87
C GLU A 82 6.09 8.59 13.03
N TYR A 83 5.11 8.05 12.29
CA TYR A 83 4.81 6.62 12.32
C TYR A 83 6.02 5.82 11.87
N LYS A 84 6.44 4.88 12.70
CA LYS A 84 7.39 3.83 12.33
C LYS A 84 6.63 2.64 11.75
N LEU A 85 7.31 1.79 10.99
CA LEU A 85 6.71 0.57 10.45
C LEU A 85 5.99 -0.26 11.54
N LYS A 86 6.62 -0.40 12.72
CA LYS A 86 6.04 -1.12 13.85
C LYS A 86 4.68 -0.54 14.28
N ASP A 87 4.54 0.78 14.28
CA ASP A 87 3.31 1.44 14.74
C ASP A 87 2.16 1.17 13.76
N ILE A 88 2.48 1.14 12.45
CA ILE A 88 1.51 0.75 11.41
C ILE A 88 1.11 -0.72 11.57
N LEU A 89 2.08 -1.61 11.73
CA LEU A 89 1.80 -3.05 11.89
C LEU A 89 1.01 -3.36 13.16
N ASN A 90 1.21 -2.62 14.24
CA ASN A 90 0.41 -2.77 15.47
C ASN A 90 -1.09 -2.47 15.27
N LEU A 91 -1.48 -1.77 14.19
CA LEU A 91 -2.90 -1.56 13.87
C LEU A 91 -3.59 -2.82 13.31
N PHE A 92 -2.83 -3.88 13.03
CA PHE A 92 -3.31 -5.16 12.48
C PHE A 92 -3.21 -6.32 13.48
N GLN A 93 -2.88 -6.05 14.76
CA GLN A 93 -2.54 -7.10 15.73
C GLN A 93 -3.74 -7.95 16.19
N ASP A 94 -4.96 -7.49 15.93
CA ASP A 94 -6.18 -8.15 16.39
C ASP A 94 -6.64 -9.30 15.47
N GLU A 95 -5.95 -9.49 14.33
CA GLU A 95 -6.25 -10.52 13.33
C GLU A 95 -4.97 -11.15 12.77
N GLU A 96 -5.11 -12.34 12.16
CA GLU A 96 -4.01 -12.99 11.45
C GLU A 96 -4.10 -12.68 9.96
N PHE A 97 -2.99 -12.19 9.40
CA PHE A 97 -2.84 -11.89 7.97
C PHE A 97 -1.70 -12.68 7.37
N ASP A 98 -1.90 -13.21 6.16
CA ASP A 98 -0.83 -13.81 5.36
C ASP A 98 0.09 -12.72 4.79
N LEU A 99 -0.48 -11.56 4.43
CA LEU A 99 0.23 -10.43 3.86
C LEU A 99 -0.40 -9.10 4.27
N ILE A 100 0.44 -8.13 4.65
CA ILE A 100 0.04 -6.74 4.81
C ILE A 100 0.58 -5.92 3.65
N ILE A 101 -0.29 -5.21 2.92
CA ILE A 101 0.05 -4.34 1.80
C ILE A 101 0.03 -2.88 2.24
N LEU A 102 1.14 -2.17 2.04
CA LEU A 102 1.30 -0.77 2.38
C LEU A 102 1.32 0.10 1.11
N GLU A 103 0.35 1.00 0.95
CA GLU A 103 0.31 1.97 -0.16
C GLU A 103 0.89 3.32 0.26
N GLY A 104 1.99 3.74 -0.36
CA GLY A 104 2.49 5.12 -0.28
C GLY A 104 3.47 5.43 0.84
N PHE A 105 3.87 4.53 1.68
CA PHE A 105 4.78 4.71 2.84
C PHE A 105 6.27 4.75 2.47
N HIS A 106 6.65 5.37 1.33
CA HIS A 106 8.01 5.31 0.80
C HIS A 106 9.10 5.66 1.84
N TRP A 107 8.93 6.76 2.61
CA TRP A 107 9.94 7.20 3.59
C TRP A 107 10.15 6.21 4.75
N ILE A 108 9.15 5.37 5.05
CA ILE A 108 9.24 4.33 6.09
C ILE A 108 9.90 3.06 5.55
N VAL A 109 9.59 2.69 4.28
CA VAL A 109 9.93 1.35 3.75
C VAL A 109 11.11 1.33 2.78
N SER A 110 11.52 2.48 2.23
CA SER A 110 12.56 2.54 1.19
C SER A 110 13.89 1.90 1.62
N ASN A 111 14.29 2.07 2.88
CA ASN A 111 15.54 1.56 3.45
C ASN A 111 15.36 0.30 4.30
N ARG A 112 14.29 -0.49 4.05
CA ARG A 112 13.98 -1.68 4.82
C ARG A 112 14.12 -2.94 3.97
N ARG A 113 15.06 -3.82 4.32
CA ARG A 113 15.29 -5.10 3.61
C ARG A 113 14.21 -6.12 3.91
N GLU A 114 13.58 -6.04 5.08
CA GLU A 114 12.48 -6.90 5.52
C GLU A 114 11.15 -6.62 4.83
N VAL A 115 11.02 -5.50 4.13
CA VAL A 115 9.83 -5.14 3.36
C VAL A 115 10.06 -5.41 1.88
N ILE A 116 9.18 -6.20 1.28
CA ILE A 116 9.11 -6.44 -0.16
C ILE A 116 8.52 -5.20 -0.84
N LYS A 117 9.01 -4.83 -2.02
CA LYS A 117 8.54 -3.61 -2.70
C LYS A 117 8.16 -3.88 -4.15
N ILE A 118 7.14 -3.15 -4.61
CA ILE A 118 6.81 -2.93 -6.00
C ILE A 118 6.84 -1.43 -6.23
N VAL A 119 7.53 -1.00 -7.27
CA VAL A 119 7.62 0.42 -7.66
C VAL A 119 6.56 0.70 -8.72
N THR A 120 5.75 1.73 -8.54
CA THR A 120 4.88 2.25 -9.59
C THR A 120 5.43 3.58 -10.12
N ALA A 121 5.46 3.73 -11.44
CA ALA A 121 6.01 4.92 -12.08
C ALA A 121 5.15 5.38 -13.27
N LYS A 122 5.28 6.65 -13.64
CA LYS A 122 4.62 7.24 -14.80
C LYS A 122 5.42 7.03 -16.07
N ASP A 123 6.74 7.12 -15.95
CA ASP A 123 7.73 7.06 -17.01
C ASP A 123 9.08 6.55 -16.47
N GLU A 124 10.08 6.50 -17.33
CA GLU A 124 11.40 5.97 -17.02
C GLU A 124 12.17 6.83 -16.01
N GLU A 125 12.04 8.16 -16.09
CA GLU A 125 12.70 9.08 -15.16
C GLU A 125 12.14 8.95 -13.74
N ASP A 126 10.81 8.91 -13.60
CA ASP A 126 10.12 8.68 -12.33
C ASP A 126 10.53 7.33 -11.72
N ALA A 127 10.61 6.27 -12.54
CA ALA A 127 11.10 4.97 -12.10
C ALA A 127 12.54 5.01 -11.59
N LYS A 128 13.47 5.57 -12.37
CA LYS A 128 14.89 5.71 -11.97
C LYS A 128 15.04 6.49 -10.68
N LYS A 129 14.35 7.62 -10.55
CA LYS A 129 14.36 8.44 -9.34
C LYS A 129 13.87 7.65 -8.11
N ARG A 130 12.81 6.85 -8.26
CA ARG A 130 12.26 6.05 -7.18
C ARG A 130 13.18 4.89 -6.80
N LEU A 131 13.77 4.22 -7.77
CA LEU A 131 14.72 3.12 -7.54
C LEU A 131 15.99 3.60 -6.82
N ASN A 132 16.54 4.74 -7.19
CA ASN A 132 17.74 5.31 -6.55
C ASN A 132 17.54 5.62 -5.06
N GLY A 133 16.30 5.83 -4.62
CA GLY A 133 15.95 6.05 -3.21
C GLY A 133 15.40 4.82 -2.49
N THR A 134 15.58 3.61 -3.06
CA THR A 134 14.94 2.39 -2.54
C THR A 134 15.89 1.19 -2.58
N ILE A 135 16.11 0.55 -1.44
CA ILE A 135 16.94 -0.67 -1.39
C ILE A 135 16.09 -1.93 -1.67
N PRO A 136 16.70 -3.03 -2.19
CA PRO A 136 16.02 -4.32 -2.36
C PRO A 136 15.44 -4.90 -1.06
N PRO A 137 14.47 -5.85 -1.15
CA PRO A 137 13.98 -6.47 -2.38
C PRO A 137 12.92 -5.62 -3.11
N ILE A 138 13.09 -5.49 -4.44
CA ILE A 138 12.13 -4.84 -5.34
C ILE A 138 11.76 -5.87 -6.41
N LEU A 139 10.49 -6.29 -6.45
CA LEU A 139 10.05 -7.39 -7.32
C LEU A 139 9.82 -6.94 -8.76
N ALA A 140 9.21 -5.77 -8.93
CA ALA A 140 8.82 -5.26 -10.24
C ALA A 140 8.62 -3.76 -10.23
N ILE A 141 8.57 -3.20 -11.44
CA ILE A 141 8.08 -1.86 -11.73
C ILE A 141 6.77 -2.03 -12.49
N THR A 142 5.75 -1.24 -12.16
CA THR A 142 4.46 -1.26 -12.85
C THR A 142 3.85 0.13 -12.92
N GLY A 143 2.59 0.24 -13.34
CA GLY A 143 1.86 1.49 -13.45
C GLY A 143 1.93 2.07 -14.87
N LYS A 144 1.79 3.38 -15.02
CA LYS A 144 1.69 4.03 -16.34
C LYS A 144 2.90 3.79 -17.25
N ILE A 145 4.08 3.61 -16.68
CA ILE A 145 5.31 3.30 -17.42
C ILE A 145 5.18 2.03 -18.27
N SER A 146 4.38 1.04 -17.84
CA SER A 146 4.21 -0.22 -18.57
C SER A 146 3.56 -0.03 -19.94
N ASN A 147 2.75 1.02 -20.13
CA ASN A 147 2.20 1.39 -21.42
C ASN A 147 3.28 1.76 -22.46
N ILE A 148 4.47 2.15 -22.01
CA ILE A 148 5.57 2.66 -22.84
C ILE A 148 6.72 1.65 -22.94
N LEU A 149 7.05 1.00 -21.82
CA LEU A 149 8.25 0.18 -21.67
C LEU A 149 7.95 -1.28 -21.30
N ARG A 150 6.78 -1.79 -21.68
CA ARG A 150 6.37 -3.17 -21.45
C ARG A 150 7.43 -4.18 -21.90
N GLY A 151 7.64 -5.22 -21.09
CA GLY A 151 8.61 -6.28 -21.38
C GLY A 151 10.08 -5.86 -21.26
N LYS A 152 10.35 -4.62 -20.82
CA LYS A 152 11.70 -4.12 -20.55
C LYS A 152 12.02 -4.24 -19.05
N SER A 153 13.23 -3.84 -18.69
CA SER A 153 13.68 -3.76 -17.30
C SER A 153 14.50 -2.49 -17.06
N ILE A 154 14.47 -1.98 -15.83
CA ILE A 154 15.35 -0.93 -15.34
C ILE A 154 16.13 -1.49 -14.16
N GLN A 155 17.48 -1.39 -14.20
CA GLN A 155 18.36 -1.96 -13.18
C GLN A 155 18.09 -3.45 -12.91
N LYS A 156 17.77 -4.23 -13.95
CA LYS A 156 17.38 -5.66 -13.92
C LYS A 156 16.04 -5.94 -13.23
N ILE A 157 15.26 -4.92 -12.88
CA ILE A 157 13.93 -5.07 -12.32
C ILE A 157 12.92 -5.04 -13.47
N PRO A 158 12.07 -6.07 -13.64
CA PRO A 158 11.14 -6.16 -14.76
C PRO A 158 10.05 -5.07 -14.68
N ILE A 159 9.65 -4.57 -15.84
CA ILE A 159 8.48 -3.70 -16.00
C ILE A 159 7.32 -4.58 -16.42
N ILE A 160 6.29 -4.66 -15.58
CA ILE A 160 5.14 -5.56 -15.75
C ILE A 160 3.88 -4.72 -15.96
N ASP A 161 3.15 -5.02 -17.02
CA ASP A 161 1.82 -4.47 -17.28
C ASP A 161 0.76 -5.28 -16.54
N LEU A 162 -0.06 -4.59 -15.72
CA LEU A 162 -1.07 -5.28 -14.90
C LEU A 162 -2.17 -5.92 -15.74
N LYS A 163 -2.52 -5.32 -16.89
CA LYS A 163 -3.62 -5.78 -17.74
C LYS A 163 -3.26 -7.10 -18.45
N ASP A 164 -2.07 -7.17 -19.01
CA ASP A 164 -1.67 -8.26 -19.88
C ASP A 164 -0.72 -9.26 -19.18
N GLU A 165 0.06 -8.79 -18.20
CA GLU A 165 1.11 -9.56 -17.53
C GLU A 165 0.90 -9.65 -16.00
N GLY A 166 -0.29 -9.27 -15.50
CA GLY A 166 -0.57 -9.22 -14.07
C GLY A 166 -0.37 -10.56 -13.35
N VAL A 167 -0.61 -11.68 -14.03
CA VAL A 167 -0.33 -13.03 -13.49
C VAL A 167 1.14 -13.19 -13.13
N GLN A 168 2.07 -12.66 -13.94
CA GLN A 168 3.50 -12.70 -13.64
C GLN A 168 3.81 -11.92 -12.34
N LEU A 169 3.19 -10.74 -12.15
CA LEU A 169 3.35 -9.97 -10.92
C LEU A 169 2.83 -10.75 -9.71
N LEU A 170 1.67 -11.37 -9.85
CA LEU A 170 1.06 -12.18 -8.80
C LEU A 170 1.96 -13.35 -8.40
N ASP A 171 2.55 -14.06 -9.36
CA ASP A 171 3.45 -15.17 -9.12
C ASP A 171 4.74 -14.72 -8.40
N LEU A 172 5.28 -13.55 -8.76
CA LEU A 172 6.43 -12.97 -8.05
C LEU A 172 6.10 -12.69 -6.59
N VAL A 173 4.90 -12.16 -6.30
CA VAL A 173 4.45 -11.89 -4.94
C VAL A 173 4.24 -13.19 -4.16
N LEU A 174 3.54 -14.17 -4.74
CA LEU A 174 3.27 -15.45 -4.09
C LEU A 174 4.54 -16.19 -3.68
N LYS A 175 5.59 -16.20 -4.52
CA LYS A 175 6.91 -16.80 -4.20
C LYS A 175 7.59 -16.14 -2.98
N GLN A 176 7.15 -14.96 -2.56
CA GLN A 176 7.71 -14.27 -1.40
C GLN A 176 6.83 -14.43 -0.15
N VAL A 177 5.55 -14.76 -0.34
CA VAL A 177 4.55 -14.86 0.74
C VAL A 177 4.37 -16.31 1.18
N LEU A 178 4.34 -17.25 0.24
CA LEU A 178 4.26 -18.71 0.49
C LEU A 178 5.65 -19.33 0.55
#